data_33a95b050bb9915749d5a5a2e2b9ff5f
#
_entry.id   33a95b050bb9915749d5a5a2e2b9ff5f
#
_cell.length_a   1.000
_cell.length_b   1.000
_cell.length_c   1.000
_cell.angle_alpha   90.00
_cell.angle_beta   90.00
_cell.angle_gamma   90.00
#
_symmetry.space_group_name_H-M   'P 1'
#
loop_
_entity.id
_entity.type
_entity.pdbx_description
1 polymer ?
#
loop_
_entity_poly.entity_id
_entity_poly.type
_entity_poly.pdbx_seq_one_letter_code
_entity_poly.pdbx_strand_id
1 'polypeptide(L)'
;MRGVDQYHVGIVVDDLEAALAEQTELFGYQWCDVISVPTEVTLPDGDHTLEFTFAYLATVPRLEMIRTMPGPLGEPAADSGIHHLGYWSDDVAADSAELVRRGFATEATGHRPDGEP
;
A
#
# COMPACT_ATOMS: atom_id res chain seq x y z
N MET A 1 7.33 -13.37 -9.63
CA MET A 1 7.63 -12.37 -8.57
C MET A 1 8.84 -12.86 -7.79
N ARG A 2 9.83 -12.01 -7.62
CA ARG A 2 11.10 -12.32 -6.98
C ARG A 2 11.38 -11.32 -5.86
N GLY A 3 12.32 -11.64 -4.96
CA GLY A 3 12.71 -10.72 -3.89
C GLY A 3 13.18 -9.36 -4.39
N VAL A 4 13.90 -9.34 -5.52
CA VAL A 4 14.37 -8.08 -6.14
C VAL A 4 13.24 -7.21 -6.67
N ASP A 5 12.03 -7.74 -6.81
CA ASP A 5 10.86 -6.99 -7.25
C ASP A 5 10.20 -6.20 -6.12
N GLN A 6 10.64 -6.38 -4.87
CA GLN A 6 10.18 -5.56 -3.76
C GLN A 6 10.56 -4.11 -3.97
N TYR A 7 9.58 -3.20 -3.89
CA TYR A 7 9.85 -1.80 -4.19
C TYR A 7 9.42 -0.83 -3.09
N HIS A 8 8.58 -1.23 -2.14
CA HIS A 8 8.29 -0.36 -1.00
C HIS A 8 7.89 -1.14 0.25
N VAL A 9 7.99 -0.45 1.38
CA VAL A 9 7.41 -0.83 2.67
C VAL A 9 6.31 0.15 2.98
N GLY A 10 5.10 -0.33 3.24
CA GLY A 10 3.94 0.50 3.55
C GLY A 10 3.74 0.69 5.04
N ILE A 11 3.49 1.92 5.45
CA ILE A 11 3.22 2.30 6.84
C ILE A 11 1.94 3.14 6.86
N VAL A 12 0.96 2.73 7.65
CA VAL A 12 -0.31 3.44 7.80
C VAL A 12 -0.25 4.32 9.05
N VAL A 13 -0.59 5.59 8.90
CA VAL A 13 -0.56 6.59 9.97
C VAL A 13 -1.85 7.38 10.03
N ASP A 14 -2.21 7.88 11.21
CA ASP A 14 -3.42 8.68 11.39
C ASP A 14 -3.29 10.09 10.83
N ASP A 15 -2.16 10.75 11.09
CA ASP A 15 -1.88 12.10 10.61
C ASP A 15 -0.74 12.06 9.61
N LEU A 16 -1.08 11.95 8.34
CA LEU A 16 -0.09 11.80 7.27
C LEU A 16 0.83 13.02 7.19
N GLU A 17 0.27 14.22 7.22
CA GLU A 17 1.07 15.44 7.08
C GLU A 17 2.07 15.60 8.23
N ALA A 18 1.65 15.32 9.46
CA ALA A 18 2.53 15.36 10.62
C ALA A 18 3.63 14.30 10.55
N ALA A 19 3.28 13.08 10.10
CA ALA A 19 4.26 12.00 9.95
C ALA A 19 5.32 12.33 8.91
N LEU A 20 4.91 12.87 7.76
CA LEU A 20 5.86 13.27 6.71
C LEU A 20 6.79 14.39 7.20
N ALA A 21 6.25 15.40 7.89
CA ALA A 21 7.05 16.50 8.43
C ALA A 21 8.06 16.02 9.47
N GLU A 22 7.65 15.12 10.36
CA GLU A 22 8.53 14.55 11.38
C GLU A 22 9.66 13.74 10.76
N GLN A 23 9.36 12.90 9.78
CA GLN A 23 10.36 12.11 9.07
C GLN A 23 11.35 12.99 8.32
N THR A 24 10.88 14.07 7.72
CA THR A 24 11.73 15.05 7.05
C THR A 24 12.66 15.72 8.05
N GLU A 25 12.15 16.12 9.21
CA GLU A 25 12.95 16.76 10.25
C GLU A 25 14.02 15.83 10.82
N LEU A 26 13.62 14.57 11.12
CA LEU A 26 14.53 13.61 11.78
C LEU A 26 15.58 13.05 10.83
N PHE A 27 15.20 12.76 9.58
CA PHE A 27 16.05 12.01 8.67
C PHE A 27 16.43 12.76 7.39
N GLY A 28 15.90 13.96 7.17
CA GLY A 28 16.14 14.70 5.94
C GLY A 28 15.44 14.09 4.72
N TYR A 29 14.40 13.29 4.94
CA TYR A 29 13.67 12.65 3.85
C TYR A 29 12.94 13.68 2.99
N GLN A 30 12.91 13.43 1.69
CA GLN A 30 12.15 14.19 0.72
C GLN A 30 11.05 13.28 0.16
N TRP A 31 9.82 13.73 0.27
CA TRP A 31 8.64 12.99 -0.16
C TRP A 31 8.18 13.47 -1.53
N CYS A 32 7.69 12.52 -2.34
CA CYS A 32 6.92 12.88 -3.52
C CYS A 32 5.61 13.53 -3.07
N ASP A 33 4.86 14.13 -4.01
CA ASP A 33 3.61 14.78 -3.68
C ASP A 33 2.62 13.80 -3.03
N VAL A 34 1.85 14.29 -2.06
CA VAL A 34 0.73 13.55 -1.50
C VAL A 34 -0.34 13.38 -2.58
N ILE A 35 -0.77 12.14 -2.77
CA ILE A 35 -1.75 11.76 -3.78
C ILE A 35 -2.99 11.21 -3.08
N SER A 36 -4.17 11.64 -3.51
CA SER A 36 -5.45 11.05 -3.09
C SER A 36 -6.16 10.54 -4.32
N VAL A 37 -6.44 9.23 -4.37
CA VAL A 37 -7.13 8.61 -5.50
C VAL A 37 -8.25 7.70 -5.04
N PRO A 38 -9.47 7.84 -5.61
CA PRO A 38 -10.50 6.84 -5.43
C PRO A 38 -10.10 5.58 -6.19
N THR A 39 -10.17 4.44 -5.52
CA THR A 39 -9.74 3.16 -6.08
C THR A 39 -10.83 2.12 -5.86
N GLU A 40 -11.22 1.46 -6.95
CA GLU A 40 -12.13 0.33 -6.89
C GLU A 40 -11.38 -0.88 -6.35
N VAL A 41 -11.91 -1.49 -5.28
CA VAL A 41 -11.31 -2.69 -4.68
C VAL A 41 -12.39 -3.74 -4.44
N THR A 42 -12.01 -5.00 -4.56
CA THR A 42 -12.83 -6.13 -4.18
C THR A 42 -12.28 -6.69 -2.86
N LEU A 43 -13.11 -6.64 -1.83
CA LEU A 43 -12.84 -7.19 -0.50
C LEU A 43 -13.65 -8.48 -0.31
N PRO A 44 -13.39 -9.25 0.76
CA PRO A 44 -14.18 -10.47 1.01
C PRO A 44 -15.70 -10.25 1.11
N ASP A 45 -16.14 -9.05 1.52
CA ASP A 45 -17.55 -8.70 1.64
C ASP A 45 -18.15 -8.02 0.40
N GLY A 46 -17.37 -7.85 -0.67
CA GLY A 46 -17.85 -7.27 -1.93
C GLY A 46 -16.99 -6.12 -2.44
N ASP A 47 -17.53 -5.41 -3.43
CA ASP A 47 -16.85 -4.31 -4.08
C ASP A 47 -17.03 -3.00 -3.32
N HIS A 48 -15.95 -2.23 -3.25
CA HIS A 48 -15.92 -0.93 -2.59
C HIS A 48 -15.13 0.06 -3.42
N THR A 49 -15.44 1.34 -3.23
CA THR A 49 -14.55 2.42 -3.69
C THR A 49 -13.89 3.02 -2.46
N LEU A 50 -12.58 2.92 -2.38
CA LEU A 50 -11.79 3.48 -1.26
C LEU A 50 -10.95 4.64 -1.75
N GLU A 51 -10.88 5.70 -0.94
CA GLU A 51 -9.99 6.81 -1.23
C GLU A 51 -8.66 6.58 -0.54
N PHE A 52 -7.62 6.32 -1.32
CA PHE A 52 -6.26 6.17 -0.83
C PHE A 52 -5.56 7.52 -0.86
N THR A 53 -5.01 7.91 0.30
CA THR A 53 -4.18 9.11 0.43
C THR A 53 -2.82 8.68 0.93
N PHE A 54 -1.78 8.97 0.16
CA PHE A 54 -0.45 8.44 0.44
C PHE A 54 0.64 9.32 -0.15
N ALA A 55 1.87 9.08 0.30
CA ALA A 55 3.06 9.67 -0.29
C ALA A 55 4.18 8.64 -0.31
N TYR A 56 4.95 8.62 -1.39
CA TYR A 56 6.16 7.82 -1.51
C TYR A 56 7.39 8.64 -1.18
N LEU A 57 8.37 7.99 -0.55
CA LEU A 57 9.69 8.57 -0.37
C LEU A 57 10.38 8.69 -1.74
N ALA A 58 10.99 9.85 -2.01
CA ALA A 58 11.60 10.13 -3.30
C ALA A 58 12.86 9.30 -3.59
N THR A 59 13.49 8.77 -2.54
CA THR A 59 14.73 8.01 -2.64
C THR A 59 14.63 6.70 -1.85
N VAL A 60 15.72 5.95 -1.75
CA VAL A 60 15.79 4.78 -0.86
C VAL A 60 16.07 5.22 0.58
N PRO A 61 15.61 4.47 1.58
CA PRO A 61 14.75 3.29 1.49
C PRO A 61 13.38 3.63 0.91
N ARG A 62 12.74 2.69 0.23
CA ARG A 62 11.45 2.96 -0.41
C ARG A 62 10.33 2.76 0.59
N LEU A 63 9.79 3.88 1.06
CA LEU A 63 8.67 3.91 1.99
C LEU A 63 7.43 4.48 1.32
N GLU A 64 6.28 3.93 1.65
CA GLU A 64 4.97 4.50 1.34
C GLU A 64 4.28 4.82 2.65
N MET A 65 3.94 6.09 2.87
CA MET A 65 3.17 6.52 4.04
C MET A 65 1.72 6.68 3.60
N ILE A 66 0.82 6.02 4.31
CA ILE A 66 -0.61 5.96 3.95
C ILE A 66 -1.42 6.51 5.10
N ARG A 67 -2.40 7.38 4.78
CA ARG A 67 -3.38 7.83 5.77
C ARG A 67 -4.36 6.73 6.08
N THR A 68 -4.72 6.54 7.36
CA THR A 68 -5.79 5.63 7.76
C THR A 68 -7.07 5.92 6.98
N MET A 69 -7.81 4.85 6.70
CA MET A 69 -9.10 4.92 6.05
C MET A 69 -10.04 3.91 6.70
N PRO A 70 -11.36 4.06 6.55
CA PRO A 70 -12.30 3.09 7.12
C PRO A 70 -12.08 1.68 6.58
N GLY A 71 -12.23 0.69 7.46
CA GLY A 71 -12.12 -0.71 7.13
C GLY A 71 -10.75 -1.32 7.44
N PRO A 72 -10.64 -2.66 7.31
CA PRO A 72 -9.43 -3.38 7.76
C PRO A 72 -8.16 -3.05 6.97
N LEU A 73 -8.28 -2.65 5.70
CA LEU A 73 -7.10 -2.27 4.90
C LEU A 73 -6.45 -0.97 5.36
N GLY A 74 -7.19 -0.12 6.05
CA GLY A 74 -6.72 1.21 6.44
C GLY A 74 -6.27 1.31 7.88
N GLU A 75 -6.08 0.20 8.59
CA GLU A 75 -5.66 0.22 9.99
C GLU A 75 -4.13 0.19 10.13
N PRO A 76 -3.56 0.97 11.06
CA PRO A 76 -2.13 0.87 11.37
C PRO A 76 -1.77 -0.52 11.89
N ALA A 77 -0.56 -0.98 11.56
CA ALA A 77 -0.04 -2.23 12.12
C ALA A 77 0.35 -2.04 13.58
N ALA A 78 -0.11 -2.96 14.44
CA ALA A 78 0.01 -2.80 15.90
C ALA A 78 1.43 -3.03 16.42
N ASP A 79 2.15 -4.00 15.89
CA ASP A 79 3.40 -4.45 16.51
C ASP A 79 4.65 -3.85 15.86
N SER A 80 4.84 -4.05 14.57
CA SER A 80 6.07 -3.64 13.88
C SER A 80 5.98 -2.26 13.24
N GLY A 81 4.78 -1.74 13.08
CA GLY A 81 4.52 -0.52 12.29
C GLY A 81 4.53 -0.77 10.78
N ILE A 82 4.95 -1.93 10.33
CA ILE A 82 4.94 -2.28 8.91
C ILE A 82 3.56 -2.85 8.56
N HIS A 83 2.87 -2.15 7.66
CA HIS A 83 1.55 -2.55 7.21
C HIS A 83 1.63 -3.58 6.08
N HIS A 84 2.50 -3.35 5.11
CA HIS A 84 2.69 -4.27 3.99
C HIS A 84 4.03 -4.08 3.31
N LEU A 85 4.38 -5.05 2.47
CA LEU A 85 5.49 -4.96 1.54
C LEU A 85 4.92 -4.94 0.12
N GLY A 86 5.46 -4.09 -0.73
CA GLY A 86 5.03 -3.98 -2.12
C GLY A 86 6.01 -4.64 -3.07
N TYR A 87 5.48 -5.37 -4.05
CA TYR A 87 6.27 -6.06 -5.07
C TYR A 87 5.74 -5.73 -6.46
N TRP A 88 6.65 -5.55 -7.41
CA TRP A 88 6.29 -5.47 -8.81
C TRP A 88 5.94 -6.86 -9.34
N SER A 89 4.95 -6.92 -10.20
CA SER A 89 4.54 -8.16 -10.86
C SER A 89 4.19 -7.88 -12.32
N ASP A 90 4.67 -8.74 -13.21
CA ASP A 90 4.34 -8.67 -14.64
C ASP A 90 2.98 -9.30 -14.93
N ASP A 91 2.48 -10.15 -14.03
CA ASP A 91 1.18 -10.81 -14.16
C ASP A 91 0.58 -11.01 -12.77
N VAL A 92 -0.17 -10.01 -12.31
CA VAL A 92 -0.77 -10.01 -10.98
C VAL A 92 -1.72 -11.19 -10.79
N ALA A 93 -2.52 -11.52 -11.81
CA ALA A 93 -3.47 -12.63 -11.71
C ALA A 93 -2.75 -13.97 -11.50
N ALA A 94 -1.69 -14.22 -12.26
CA ALA A 94 -0.92 -15.46 -12.14
C ALA A 94 -0.17 -15.55 -10.81
N ASP A 95 0.46 -14.46 -10.38
CA ASP A 95 1.19 -14.41 -9.11
C ASP A 95 0.25 -14.58 -7.93
N SER A 96 -0.92 -13.95 -7.98
CA SER A 96 -1.96 -14.10 -6.96
C SER A 96 -2.46 -15.53 -6.85
N ALA A 97 -2.71 -16.18 -7.98
CA ALA A 97 -3.14 -17.58 -8.01
C ALA A 97 -2.08 -18.51 -7.40
N GLU A 98 -0.81 -18.26 -7.69
CA GLU A 98 0.29 -19.02 -7.10
C GLU A 98 0.37 -18.85 -5.57
N LEU A 99 0.23 -17.62 -5.10
CA LEU A 99 0.25 -17.35 -3.66
C LEU A 99 -0.93 -18.03 -2.95
N VAL A 100 -2.13 -17.99 -3.54
CA VAL A 100 -3.30 -18.69 -2.99
C VAL A 100 -3.06 -20.20 -2.91
N ARG A 101 -2.46 -20.80 -3.94
CA ARG A 101 -2.12 -22.23 -3.90
C ARG A 101 -1.15 -22.57 -2.78
N ARG A 102 -0.32 -21.61 -2.37
CA ARG A 102 0.66 -21.80 -1.29
C ARG A 102 0.12 -21.44 0.08
N GLY A 103 -1.17 -21.13 0.21
CA GLY A 103 -1.82 -20.90 1.49
C GLY A 103 -2.02 -19.45 1.88
N PHE A 104 -1.67 -18.50 1.01
CA PHE A 104 -1.96 -17.09 1.27
C PHE A 104 -3.41 -16.77 0.92
N ALA A 105 -3.97 -15.79 1.63
CA ALA A 105 -5.32 -15.31 1.36
C ALA A 105 -5.28 -13.99 0.60
N THR A 106 -6.20 -13.81 -0.34
CA THR A 106 -6.40 -12.51 -0.99
C THR A 106 -7.30 -11.66 -0.10
N GLU A 107 -6.75 -10.60 0.48
CA GLU A 107 -7.52 -9.67 1.30
C GLU A 107 -8.25 -8.63 0.45
N ALA A 108 -7.64 -8.20 -0.64
CA ALA A 108 -8.21 -7.20 -1.52
C ALA A 108 -7.60 -7.31 -2.91
N THR A 109 -8.39 -6.93 -3.90
CA THR A 109 -7.92 -6.75 -5.29
C THR A 109 -8.31 -5.36 -5.73
N GLY A 110 -7.32 -4.54 -6.07
CA GLY A 110 -7.54 -3.25 -6.70
C GLY A 110 -7.73 -3.39 -8.19
N HIS A 111 -8.52 -2.51 -8.79
CA HIS A 111 -8.82 -2.55 -10.21
C HIS A 111 -8.42 -1.24 -10.88
N ARG A 112 -7.79 -1.35 -12.05
CA ARG A 112 -7.53 -0.20 -12.92
C ARG A 112 -8.86 0.30 -13.53
N PRO A 113 -8.87 1.51 -14.11
CA PRO A 113 -10.09 2.04 -14.74
C PRO A 113 -10.66 1.13 -15.83
N ASP A 114 -9.85 0.24 -16.45
CA ASP A 114 -10.29 -0.73 -17.44
C ASP A 114 -10.89 -2.00 -16.83
N GLY A 115 -10.95 -2.12 -15.50
CA GLY A 115 -11.49 -3.28 -14.78
C GLY A 115 -10.49 -4.37 -14.49
N GLU A 116 -9.27 -4.30 -15.00
CA GLU A 116 -8.22 -5.28 -14.73
C GLU A 116 -7.58 -5.05 -13.34
N PRO A 117 -7.11 -6.11 -12.71
CA PRO A 117 -6.39 -5.99 -11.42
C PRO A 117 -5.14 -5.12 -11.49
#